data_300e2015bd3efc478329b0be92519303
#
_entry.id   300e2015bd3efc478329b0be92519303
#
_cell.length_a   1.000
_cell.length_b   1.000
_cell.length_c   1.000
_cell.angle_alpha   90.00
_cell.angle_beta   90.00
_cell.angle_gamma   90.00
#
_symmetry.space_group_name_H-M   'P 1'
#
loop_
_entity.id
_entity.type
_entity.pdbx_description
1 polymer ?
#
loop_
_entity_poly.entity_id
_entity_poly.type
_entity_poly.pdbx_seq_one_letter_code
_entity_poly.pdbx_strand_id
1 'polypeptide(L)'
;REIAFKTPDNQLLLETFIYSRMPAAFYRVYQTFAPHGFIVYDVPLLFEKKLNEKTDLAVCTYAPRSLQLERLIKRDNIGMELAETILSKQMDIEEKKKKSDLFIENTGNFLDLEKNFRQLLSTLCE
;
A
#
# COMPACT_ATOMS: atom_id res chain seq x y z
N ARG A 1 -10.44 15.17 10.30
CA ARG A 1 -10.73 14.41 9.05
C ARG A 1 -11.61 15.25 8.12
N GLU A 2 -12.75 15.76 8.56
CA GLU A 2 -13.65 16.56 7.72
C GLU A 2 -13.01 17.80 7.10
N ILE A 3 -12.20 18.56 7.84
CA ILE A 3 -11.54 19.78 7.34
C ILE A 3 -10.50 19.46 6.26
N ALA A 4 -9.71 18.41 6.45
CA ALA A 4 -8.62 18.05 5.55
C ALA A 4 -9.10 17.55 4.17
N PHE A 5 -10.29 16.95 4.10
CA PHE A 5 -10.85 16.41 2.87
C PHE A 5 -12.02 17.22 2.31
N LYS A 6 -12.25 18.42 2.88
CA LYS A 6 -13.36 19.30 2.47
C LYS A 6 -13.14 19.92 1.09
N THR A 7 -11.91 20.20 0.73
CA THR A 7 -11.54 20.77 -0.58
C THR A 7 -10.29 20.08 -1.12
N PRO A 8 -10.10 20.03 -2.46
CA PRO A 8 -8.86 19.52 -3.06
C PRO A 8 -7.61 20.23 -2.55
N ASP A 9 -7.67 21.54 -2.31
CA ASP A 9 -6.54 22.32 -1.81
C ASP A 9 -6.13 21.91 -0.39
N ASN A 10 -7.09 21.68 0.49
CA ASN A 10 -6.82 21.21 1.84
C ASN A 10 -6.20 19.79 1.83
N GLN A 11 -6.68 18.94 0.94
CA GLN A 11 -6.10 17.61 0.75
C GLN A 11 -4.66 17.70 0.25
N LEU A 12 -4.41 18.53 -0.77
CA LEU A 12 -3.07 18.76 -1.32
C LEU A 12 -2.11 19.33 -0.28
N LEU A 13 -2.58 20.28 0.53
CA LEU A 13 -1.78 20.87 1.62
C LEU A 13 -1.40 19.80 2.65
N LEU A 14 -2.34 18.97 3.08
CA LEU A 14 -2.08 17.87 4.01
C LEU A 14 -1.11 16.85 3.43
N GLU A 15 -1.31 16.44 2.18
CA GLU A 15 -0.42 15.52 1.47
C GLU A 15 1.00 16.08 1.37
N THR A 16 1.14 17.34 0.95
CA THR A 16 2.44 18.02 0.86
C THR A 16 3.14 18.07 2.21
N PHE A 17 2.41 18.37 3.27
CA PHE A 17 2.96 18.41 4.64
C PHE A 17 3.46 17.03 5.10
N ILE A 18 2.69 15.99 4.85
CA ILE A 18 3.03 14.62 5.24
C ILE A 18 4.22 14.13 4.39
N TYR A 19 4.10 14.16 3.07
CA TYR A 19 5.11 13.59 2.17
C TYR A 19 6.45 14.34 2.20
N SER A 20 6.47 15.63 2.53
CA SER A 20 7.74 16.36 2.71
C SER A 20 8.54 15.89 3.93
N ARG A 21 7.86 15.30 4.95
CA ARG A 21 8.50 14.85 6.20
C ARG A 21 8.76 13.34 6.24
N MET A 22 8.07 12.57 5.44
CA MET A 22 8.23 11.10 5.40
C MET A 22 9.67 10.65 5.12
N PRO A 23 10.42 11.23 4.17
CA PRO A 23 11.78 10.78 3.90
C PRO A 23 12.71 10.91 5.11
N ALA A 24 12.60 12.00 5.87
CA ALA A 24 13.43 12.19 7.06
C ALA A 24 13.05 11.25 8.21
N ALA A 25 11.74 10.95 8.36
CA ALA A 25 11.26 9.99 9.35
C ALA A 25 11.70 8.56 8.97
N PHE A 26 11.57 8.19 7.70
CA PHE A 26 12.02 6.90 7.18
C PHE A 26 13.54 6.73 7.36
N TYR A 27 14.34 7.74 7.03
CA TYR A 27 15.77 7.68 7.16
C TYR A 27 16.24 7.45 8.60
N ARG A 28 15.55 8.05 9.59
CA ARG A 28 15.84 7.80 11.01
C ARG A 28 15.59 6.34 11.39
N VAL A 29 14.46 5.77 10.94
CA VAL A 29 14.13 4.36 11.18
C VAL A 29 15.17 3.47 10.48
N TYR A 30 15.48 3.77 9.23
CA TYR A 30 16.49 3.05 8.45
C TYR A 30 17.86 3.01 9.16
N GLN A 31 18.38 4.15 9.63
CA GLN A 31 19.65 4.19 10.36
C GLN A 31 19.65 3.34 11.62
N THR A 32 18.50 3.22 12.29
CA THR A 32 18.37 2.44 13.53
C THR A 32 18.31 0.93 13.27
N PHE A 33 17.64 0.50 12.21
CA PHE A 33 17.28 -0.91 12.00
C PHE A 33 17.93 -1.57 10.79
N ALA A 34 18.41 -0.82 9.79
CA ALA A 34 19.02 -1.39 8.58
C ALA A 34 20.16 -2.39 8.82
N PRO A 35 21.03 -2.23 9.84
CA PRO A 35 22.06 -3.20 10.12
C PRO A 35 21.54 -4.58 10.55
N HIS A 36 20.27 -4.70 10.86
CA HIS A 36 19.65 -5.88 11.48
C HIS A 36 18.71 -6.65 10.57
N GLY A 37 18.56 -6.27 9.30
CA GLY A 37 17.72 -7.01 8.37
C GLY A 37 16.85 -6.13 7.46
N PHE A 38 15.62 -6.58 7.18
CA PHE A 38 14.70 -5.89 6.30
C PHE A 38 13.92 -4.78 7.01
N ILE A 39 13.67 -3.68 6.30
CA ILE A 39 12.73 -2.64 6.71
C ILE A 39 11.55 -2.69 5.77
N VAL A 40 10.37 -2.91 6.32
CA VAL A 40 9.12 -2.88 5.57
C VAL A 40 8.52 -1.48 5.62
N TYR A 41 8.33 -0.89 4.45
CA TYR A 41 7.68 0.40 4.27
C TYR A 41 6.26 0.18 3.72
N ASP A 42 5.27 0.14 4.61
CA ASP A 42 3.86 -0.04 4.22
C ASP A 42 3.25 1.28 3.75
N VAL A 43 2.98 1.37 2.45
CA VAL A 43 2.45 2.57 1.79
C VAL A 43 1.41 2.20 0.75
N PRO A 44 0.13 2.57 0.95
CA PRO A 44 -0.94 2.29 -0.02
C PRO A 44 -0.75 2.95 -1.40
N LEU A 45 -0.08 4.10 -1.46
CA LEU A 45 0.13 4.89 -2.67
C LEU A 45 1.58 4.84 -3.16
N LEU A 46 2.23 3.69 -3.05
CA LEU A 46 3.66 3.51 -3.37
C LEU A 46 3.99 3.97 -4.79
N PHE A 47 3.27 3.48 -5.78
CA PHE A 47 3.51 3.79 -7.19
C PHE A 47 2.96 5.15 -7.61
N GLU A 48 1.78 5.53 -7.11
CA GLU A 48 1.14 6.82 -7.39
C GLU A 48 2.02 8.01 -6.97
N LYS A 49 2.78 7.83 -5.90
CA LYS A 49 3.70 8.85 -5.37
C LYS A 49 5.18 8.59 -5.71
N LYS A 50 5.46 7.62 -6.59
CA LYS A 50 6.82 7.22 -7.01
C LYS A 50 7.76 6.89 -5.84
N LEU A 51 7.20 6.37 -4.75
CA LEU A 51 7.99 6.02 -3.57
C LEU A 51 8.76 4.71 -3.75
N ASN A 52 8.33 3.88 -4.72
CA ASN A 52 9.05 2.68 -5.14
C ASN A 52 10.48 2.97 -5.63
N GLU A 53 10.77 4.19 -6.12
CA GLU A 53 12.11 4.60 -6.51
C GLU A 53 13.09 4.72 -5.32
N LYS A 54 12.57 4.63 -4.09
CA LYS A 54 13.33 4.74 -2.83
C LYS A 54 13.40 3.44 -2.05
N THR A 55 12.95 2.35 -2.64
CA THR A 55 12.94 1.01 -2.03
C THR A 55 13.74 0.06 -2.92
N ASP A 56 14.42 -0.90 -2.30
CA ASP A 56 15.19 -1.92 -3.03
C ASP A 56 14.25 -2.95 -3.65
N LEU A 57 13.05 -3.12 -3.09
CA LEU A 57 12.06 -4.08 -3.53
C LEU A 57 10.64 -3.55 -3.29
N ALA A 58 9.79 -3.68 -4.30
CA ALA A 58 8.36 -3.38 -4.20
C ALA A 58 7.54 -4.66 -4.19
N VAL A 59 6.74 -4.84 -3.15
CA VAL A 59 5.85 -6.02 -3.00
C VAL A 59 4.40 -5.57 -3.04
N CYS A 60 3.60 -6.14 -3.94
CA CYS A 60 2.17 -5.88 -4.02
C CYS A 60 1.38 -6.95 -3.23
N THR A 61 0.53 -6.52 -2.31
CA THR A 61 -0.51 -7.40 -1.77
C THR A 61 -1.71 -7.38 -2.71
N TYR A 62 -1.88 -8.46 -3.46
CA TYR A 62 -2.84 -8.55 -4.55
C TYR A 62 -4.16 -9.17 -4.11
N ALA A 63 -5.26 -8.55 -4.49
CA ALA A 63 -6.60 -9.14 -4.51
C ALA A 63 -7.34 -8.59 -5.73
N PRO A 64 -8.16 -9.41 -6.45
CA PRO A 64 -8.93 -8.93 -7.60
C PRO A 64 -9.85 -7.77 -7.22
N ARG A 65 -10.12 -6.86 -8.16
CA ARG A 65 -10.93 -5.65 -7.92
C ARG A 65 -12.30 -5.97 -7.29
N SER A 66 -12.96 -7.03 -7.72
CA SER A 66 -14.24 -7.48 -7.15
C SER A 66 -14.15 -7.76 -5.66
N LEU A 67 -13.10 -8.47 -5.25
CA LEU A 67 -12.86 -8.80 -3.83
C LEU A 67 -12.45 -7.56 -3.02
N GLN A 68 -11.72 -6.62 -3.62
CA GLN A 68 -11.40 -5.34 -2.99
C GLN A 68 -12.67 -4.52 -2.71
N LEU A 69 -13.59 -4.44 -3.67
CA LEU A 69 -14.89 -3.78 -3.52
C LEU A 69 -15.72 -4.42 -2.42
N GLU A 70 -15.87 -5.74 -2.44
CA GLU A 70 -16.61 -6.49 -1.40
C GLU A 70 -16.04 -6.19 0.00
N ARG A 71 -14.72 -6.30 0.16
CA ARG A 71 -14.06 -6.06 1.44
C ARG A 71 -14.19 -4.62 1.91
N LEU A 72 -14.08 -3.65 0.98
CA LEU A 72 -14.20 -2.23 1.29
C LEU A 72 -15.62 -1.87 1.75
N ILE A 73 -16.64 -2.35 1.02
CA ILE A 73 -18.04 -2.16 1.36
C ILE A 73 -18.34 -2.71 2.75
N LYS A 74 -17.90 -3.94 3.02
CA LYS A 74 -18.11 -4.60 4.31
C LYS A 74 -17.39 -3.92 5.47
N ARG A 75 -16.12 -3.50 5.26
CA ARG A 75 -15.29 -2.87 6.28
C ARG A 75 -15.81 -1.50 6.69
N ASP A 76 -16.16 -0.67 5.69
CA ASP A 76 -16.49 0.73 5.90
C ASP A 76 -18.01 0.96 5.95
N ASN A 77 -18.83 -0.09 5.73
CA ASN A 77 -20.28 -0.04 5.67
C ASN A 77 -20.80 1.03 4.69
N ILE A 78 -20.27 1.05 3.48
CA ILE A 78 -20.56 2.02 2.42
C ILE A 78 -21.21 1.35 1.22
N GLY A 79 -21.88 2.15 0.36
CA GLY A 79 -22.46 1.66 -0.88
C GLY A 79 -21.43 1.41 -1.99
N MET A 80 -21.85 0.65 -3.01
CA MET A 80 -21.01 0.26 -4.16
C MET A 80 -20.40 1.48 -4.87
N GLU A 81 -21.21 2.50 -5.16
CA GLU A 81 -20.80 3.71 -5.88
C GLU A 81 -19.64 4.45 -5.16
N LEU A 82 -19.77 4.59 -3.83
CA LEU A 82 -18.71 5.21 -3.03
C LEU A 82 -17.45 4.34 -2.97
N ALA A 83 -17.62 3.02 -2.86
CA ALA A 83 -16.50 2.08 -2.87
C ALA A 83 -15.72 2.12 -4.21
N GLU A 84 -16.43 2.17 -5.33
CA GLU A 84 -15.82 2.33 -6.65
C GLU A 84 -15.10 3.67 -6.79
N THR A 85 -15.68 4.76 -6.30
CA THR A 85 -15.06 6.08 -6.27
C THR A 85 -13.77 6.08 -5.45
N ILE A 86 -13.74 5.39 -4.32
CA ILE A 86 -12.53 5.28 -3.48
C ILE A 86 -11.44 4.49 -4.21
N LEU A 87 -11.77 3.34 -4.80
CA LEU A 87 -10.80 2.51 -5.50
C LEU A 87 -10.30 3.16 -6.79
N SER A 88 -11.14 3.93 -7.50
CA SER A 88 -10.73 4.62 -8.73
C SER A 88 -9.68 5.72 -8.53
N LYS A 89 -9.51 6.20 -7.29
CA LYS A 89 -8.46 7.17 -6.92
C LYS A 89 -7.08 6.55 -6.75
N GLN A 90 -7.00 5.22 -6.78
CA GLN A 90 -5.75 4.48 -6.69
C GLN A 90 -5.41 3.88 -8.06
N MET A 91 -4.14 3.60 -8.29
CA MET A 91 -3.70 2.82 -9.44
C MET A 91 -4.40 1.46 -9.46
N ASP A 92 -4.78 0.99 -10.64
CA ASP A 92 -5.39 -0.34 -10.80
C ASP A 92 -4.49 -1.43 -10.23
N ILE A 93 -5.10 -2.44 -9.62
CA ILE A 93 -4.35 -3.49 -8.90
C ILE A 93 -3.53 -4.38 -9.85
N GLU A 94 -4.01 -4.59 -11.08
CA GLU A 94 -3.25 -5.33 -12.09
C GLU A 94 -2.02 -4.55 -12.55
N GLU A 95 -2.12 -3.22 -12.62
CA GLU A 95 -0.98 -2.36 -12.90
C GLU A 95 0.01 -2.34 -11.73
N LYS A 96 -0.49 -2.27 -10.48
CA LYS A 96 0.38 -2.37 -9.29
C LYS A 96 1.12 -3.69 -9.27
N LYS A 97 0.43 -4.80 -9.55
CA LYS A 97 1.03 -6.14 -9.63
C LYS A 97 2.12 -6.21 -10.68
N LYS A 98 1.89 -5.66 -11.88
CA LYS A 98 2.88 -5.63 -12.97
C LYS A 98 4.12 -4.76 -12.67
N LYS A 99 3.95 -3.72 -11.87
CA LYS A 99 5.03 -2.79 -11.49
C LYS A 99 5.82 -3.24 -10.27
N SER A 100 5.30 -4.21 -9.53
CA SER A 100 5.95 -4.77 -8.34
C SER A 100 6.95 -5.84 -8.74
N ASP A 101 8.03 -5.96 -8.00
CA ASP A 101 9.02 -7.01 -8.15
C ASP A 101 8.46 -8.36 -7.72
N LEU A 102 7.67 -8.36 -6.66
CA LEU A 102 6.99 -9.54 -6.12
C LEU A 102 5.54 -9.20 -5.76
N PHE A 103 4.72 -10.24 -5.57
CA PHE A 103 3.37 -10.05 -5.06
C PHE A 103 2.97 -11.17 -4.11
N ILE A 104 2.05 -10.85 -3.20
CA ILE A 104 1.42 -11.80 -2.27
C ILE A 104 -0.06 -11.86 -2.61
N GLU A 105 -0.57 -13.05 -2.91
CA GLU A 105 -2.00 -13.23 -3.11
C GLU A 105 -2.76 -13.17 -1.78
N ASN A 106 -3.75 -12.30 -1.72
CA ASN A 106 -4.68 -12.12 -0.60
C ASN A 106 -6.12 -12.38 -1.06
N THR A 107 -6.35 -13.57 -1.63
CA THR A 107 -7.64 -13.98 -2.19
C THR A 107 -8.43 -14.91 -1.28
N GLY A 108 -7.77 -15.55 -0.33
CA GLY A 108 -8.35 -16.51 0.62
C GLY A 108 -8.55 -15.93 2.03
N ASN A 109 -8.47 -16.81 2.99
CA ASN A 109 -8.51 -16.50 4.42
C ASN A 109 -7.12 -16.10 4.96
N PHE A 110 -7.04 -15.83 6.27
CA PHE A 110 -5.79 -15.40 6.91
C PHE A 110 -4.69 -16.48 6.85
N LEU A 111 -5.04 -17.75 6.95
CA LEU A 111 -4.05 -18.85 6.90
C LEU A 111 -3.43 -18.97 5.51
N ASP A 112 -4.25 -18.77 4.46
CA ASP A 112 -3.77 -18.74 3.08
C ASP A 112 -2.80 -17.58 2.86
N LEU A 113 -3.14 -16.38 3.37
CA LEU A 113 -2.27 -15.21 3.30
C LEU A 113 -0.95 -15.45 4.05
N GLU A 114 -0.99 -16.04 5.24
CA GLU A 114 0.20 -16.37 6.01
C GLU A 114 1.10 -17.35 5.26
N LYS A 115 0.53 -18.38 4.65
CA LYS A 115 1.26 -19.34 3.82
C LYS A 115 1.97 -18.65 2.65
N ASN A 116 1.24 -17.81 1.92
CA ASN A 116 1.79 -17.06 0.78
C ASN A 116 2.91 -16.11 1.21
N PHE A 117 2.75 -15.47 2.37
CA PHE A 117 3.78 -14.61 2.96
C PHE A 117 5.04 -15.39 3.36
N ARG A 118 4.90 -16.57 3.98
CA ARG A 118 6.05 -17.42 4.33
C ARG A 118 6.81 -17.89 3.09
N GLN A 119 6.11 -18.19 2.01
CA GLN A 119 6.72 -18.55 0.75
C GLN A 119 7.51 -17.37 0.15
N LEU A 120 6.96 -16.15 0.21
CA LEU A 120 7.68 -14.96 -0.22
C LEU A 120 8.94 -14.73 0.62
N LEU A 121 8.85 -14.87 1.95
CA LEU A 121 10.02 -14.72 2.82
C LEU A 121 11.14 -15.71 2.47
N SER A 122 10.80 -16.98 2.15
CA SER A 122 11.83 -17.95 1.75
C SER A 122 12.57 -17.52 0.48
N THR A 123 11.86 -16.91 -0.47
CA THR A 123 12.47 -16.37 -1.70
C THR A 123 13.39 -15.17 -1.45
N LEU A 124 13.10 -14.38 -0.40
CA LEU A 124 13.92 -13.21 -0.04
C LEU A 124 15.16 -13.55 0.79
N CYS A 125 15.20 -14.74 1.39
CA CYS A 125 16.30 -15.16 2.26
C CYS A 125 17.29 -16.10 1.56
N GLU A 126 17.07 -16.42 0.28
CA GLU A 126 18.01 -17.14 -0.59
C GLU A 126 19.00 -16.15 -1.24
#